data_0be1cbc38d03408d4182cd5f02dbc717
#
_entry.id   0be1cbc38d03408d4182cd5f02dbc717
#
_cell.length_a   1.000
_cell.length_b   1.000
_cell.length_c   1.000
_cell.angle_alpha   90.00
_cell.angle_beta   90.00
_cell.angle_gamma   90.00
#
_symmetry.space_group_name_H-M   'P 1'
#
loop_
_entity.id
_entity.type
_entity.pdbx_description
1 polymer ?
#
loop_
_entity_poly.entity_id
_entity_poly.type
_entity_poly.pdbx_seq_one_letter_code
_entity_poly.pdbx_strand_id
1 'polypeptide(L)'
;MLIPQWAARAILPWGTTTVCTDPHEIANVAGRQGVAFMLDNARRAGLRQYILAPSCVPAVPGLESAGASFSAQDVAELLDMPGVIGIAEMMDYIGLAQGAERMRDIAAEGLRRGAYLQGHAPGASGSVLAAYRAAGPVSDHESGSAAEVREKLRCGLHVNLRASSIVDRLEELTQGLEGMGWLDQVSICTDDVHAKDLMDKGHVNATVARLIHGGMDPLQAYKLATWNAAREYGLDDLGAIAPGYLADMQLLDRLDGSRPYAVFVRGQLAALEGAYVLQDGSDQCALTPANTMRVTGVTCAEDFLLPAGEGCQRVRVLLLNRGAHAEREWVELPVRNGYVSLEEHPELCFVAVLNRYGTGGRTIAVTRDFGLREGAIASTISHDSHNLTMAYRDADSALACLCLLYTSDAADDK
;
A
#
# COMPACT_ATOMS: atom_id res chain seq x y z
N MET A 1 -7.30 -4.03 -3.66
CA MET A 1 -6.09 -4.77 -4.10
C MET A 1 -6.41 -5.61 -5.33
N LEU A 2 -5.45 -5.70 -6.24
CA LEU A 2 -5.52 -6.60 -7.39
C LEU A 2 -4.40 -7.65 -7.28
N ILE A 3 -4.71 -8.89 -7.57
CA ILE A 3 -3.67 -9.90 -7.76
C ILE A 3 -2.91 -9.62 -9.07
N PRO A 4 -1.64 -10.06 -9.20
CA PRO A 4 -0.77 -9.74 -10.32
C PRO A 4 -1.37 -9.90 -11.72
N GLN A 5 -2.19 -10.91 -11.94
CA GLN A 5 -2.86 -11.18 -13.21
C GLN A 5 -3.84 -10.06 -13.61
N TRP A 6 -4.68 -9.63 -12.65
CA TRP A 6 -5.64 -8.56 -12.89
C TRP A 6 -4.97 -7.19 -12.96
N ALA A 7 -3.91 -6.98 -12.15
CA ALA A 7 -3.07 -5.81 -12.24
C ALA A 7 -2.46 -5.70 -13.65
N ALA A 8 -1.90 -6.77 -14.21
CA ALA A 8 -1.35 -6.79 -15.56
C ALA A 8 -2.38 -6.34 -16.61
N ARG A 9 -3.58 -6.88 -16.56
CA ARG A 9 -4.67 -6.52 -17.48
C ARG A 9 -5.13 -5.06 -17.34
N ALA A 10 -5.06 -4.53 -16.13
CA ALA A 10 -5.45 -3.15 -15.85
C ALA A 10 -4.40 -2.11 -16.28
N ILE A 11 -3.10 -2.40 -16.11
CA ILE A 11 -2.05 -1.39 -16.24
C ILE A 11 -1.25 -1.49 -17.55
N LEU A 12 -1.09 -2.67 -18.16
CA LEU A 12 -0.38 -2.81 -19.44
C LEU A 12 -0.98 -1.95 -20.56
N PRO A 13 -2.31 -1.83 -20.70
CA PRO A 13 -2.90 -0.94 -21.70
C PRO A 13 -2.57 0.54 -21.52
N TRP A 14 -2.06 0.92 -20.35
CA TRP A 14 -1.59 2.26 -20.03
C TRP A 14 -0.07 2.44 -20.18
N GLY A 15 0.64 1.39 -20.61
CA GLY A 15 2.06 1.46 -20.96
C GLY A 15 3.03 1.01 -19.88
N THR A 16 2.59 0.71 -18.66
CA THR A 16 3.49 0.19 -17.63
C THR A 16 3.81 -1.28 -17.92
N THR A 17 5.06 -1.59 -18.18
CA THR A 17 5.54 -2.94 -18.56
C THR A 17 6.24 -3.68 -17.43
N THR A 18 6.74 -2.95 -16.43
CA THR A 18 7.44 -3.52 -15.27
C THR A 18 7.01 -2.80 -14.00
N VAL A 19 6.83 -3.57 -12.91
CA VAL A 19 6.58 -3.03 -11.57
C VAL A 19 7.44 -3.78 -10.54
N CYS A 20 7.85 -3.05 -9.49
CA CYS A 20 8.43 -3.61 -8.28
C CYS A 20 7.38 -3.45 -7.18
N THR A 21 6.90 -4.55 -6.61
CA THR A 21 5.75 -4.57 -5.72
C THR A 21 6.11 -5.11 -4.34
N ASP A 22 5.50 -4.53 -3.32
CA ASP A 22 5.56 -5.01 -1.95
C ASP A 22 4.24 -5.71 -1.58
N PRO A 23 4.22 -7.04 -1.40
CA PRO A 23 3.04 -7.77 -1.00
C PRO A 23 2.85 -7.82 0.52
N HIS A 24 3.21 -6.78 1.28
CA HIS A 24 3.13 -6.80 2.75
C HIS A 24 1.70 -6.99 3.25
N GLU A 25 0.71 -6.50 2.55
CA GLU A 25 -0.68 -6.64 2.94
C GLU A 25 -1.12 -8.10 2.99
N ILE A 26 -0.90 -8.87 1.92
CA ILE A 26 -1.21 -10.31 1.96
C ILE A 26 -0.25 -11.08 2.88
N ALA A 27 0.98 -10.58 3.07
CA ALA A 27 1.92 -11.15 4.02
C ALA A 27 1.45 -10.95 5.47
N ASN A 28 0.86 -9.79 5.81
CA ASN A 28 0.21 -9.58 7.11
C ASN A 28 -0.96 -10.55 7.35
N VAL A 29 -1.65 -10.97 6.28
CA VAL A 29 -2.81 -11.88 6.36
C VAL A 29 -2.39 -13.35 6.36
N ALA A 30 -1.51 -13.76 5.44
CA ALA A 30 -1.21 -15.16 5.13
C ALA A 30 0.30 -15.51 5.26
N GLY A 31 1.10 -14.61 5.80
CA GLY A 31 2.52 -14.83 6.00
C GLY A 31 3.28 -15.08 4.68
N ARG A 32 4.32 -15.91 4.76
CA ARG A 32 5.15 -16.28 3.59
C ARG A 32 4.34 -16.97 2.47
N GLN A 33 3.26 -17.66 2.82
CA GLN A 33 2.38 -18.28 1.82
C GLN A 33 1.69 -17.23 0.96
N GLY A 34 1.30 -16.09 1.55
CA GLY A 34 0.77 -14.94 0.82
C GLY A 34 1.76 -14.35 -0.17
N VAL A 35 3.03 -14.20 0.23
CA VAL A 35 4.11 -13.74 -0.67
C VAL A 35 4.34 -14.74 -1.80
N ALA A 36 4.41 -16.04 -1.49
CA ALA A 36 4.58 -17.10 -2.48
C ALA A 36 3.41 -17.12 -3.49
N PHE A 37 2.18 -16.91 -3.03
CA PHE A 37 1.01 -16.77 -3.89
C PHE A 37 1.16 -15.60 -4.87
N MET A 38 1.55 -14.42 -4.39
CA MET A 38 1.76 -13.25 -5.24
C MET A 38 2.88 -13.48 -6.25
N LEU A 39 3.96 -14.13 -5.83
CA LEU A 39 5.10 -14.46 -6.70
C LEU A 39 4.72 -15.47 -7.79
N ASP A 40 3.96 -16.51 -7.47
CA ASP A 40 3.46 -17.48 -8.46
C ASP A 40 2.55 -16.81 -9.49
N ASN A 41 1.65 -15.95 -9.04
CA ASN A 41 0.78 -15.17 -9.93
C ASN A 41 1.58 -14.19 -10.81
N ALA A 42 2.57 -13.51 -10.25
CA ALA A 42 3.43 -12.57 -10.98
C ALA A 42 4.18 -13.23 -12.13
N ARG A 43 4.67 -14.46 -11.93
CA ARG A 43 5.37 -15.24 -12.96
C ARG A 43 4.50 -15.63 -14.15
N ARG A 44 3.19 -15.71 -13.95
CA ARG A 44 2.22 -16.12 -14.98
C ARG A 44 1.55 -14.93 -15.66
N ALA A 45 1.60 -13.76 -15.03
CA ALA A 45 1.05 -12.53 -15.57
C ALA A 45 1.88 -12.03 -16.76
N GLY A 46 1.22 -11.38 -17.71
CA GLY A 46 1.88 -10.77 -18.86
C GLY A 46 2.75 -9.55 -18.51
N LEU A 47 2.56 -8.99 -17.34
CA LEU A 47 3.35 -7.90 -16.78
C LEU A 47 4.61 -8.46 -16.11
N ARG A 48 5.76 -7.83 -16.32
CA ARG A 48 6.94 -8.14 -15.51
C ARG A 48 6.75 -7.59 -14.11
N GLN A 49 6.77 -8.47 -13.12
CA GLN A 49 6.66 -8.07 -11.72
C GLN A 49 7.82 -8.64 -10.92
N TYR A 50 8.55 -7.75 -10.27
CA TYR A 50 9.51 -8.09 -9.23
C TYR A 50 8.85 -7.91 -7.87
N ILE A 51 9.16 -8.80 -6.95
CA ILE A 51 8.64 -8.76 -5.58
C ILE A 51 9.76 -8.24 -4.66
N LEU A 52 9.39 -7.42 -3.72
CA LEU A 52 10.23 -7.06 -2.59
C LEU A 52 9.78 -7.87 -1.37
N ALA A 53 10.71 -8.37 -0.58
CA ALA A 53 10.42 -9.13 0.64
C ALA A 53 9.89 -8.18 1.72
N PRO A 54 8.65 -8.35 2.21
CA PRO A 54 8.08 -7.46 3.22
C PRO A 54 8.91 -7.42 4.50
N SER A 55 9.15 -6.22 5.03
CA SER A 55 9.80 -5.98 6.32
C SER A 55 8.81 -5.61 7.41
N CYS A 56 7.62 -5.16 7.01
CA CYS A 56 6.58 -4.57 7.85
C CYS A 56 5.44 -5.57 8.17
N VAL A 57 5.79 -6.76 8.62
CA VAL A 57 4.83 -7.83 9.01
C VAL A 57 5.05 -8.22 10.48
N PRO A 58 4.31 -7.58 11.43
CA PRO A 58 3.57 -6.33 11.29
C PRO A 58 4.50 -5.11 11.15
N ALA A 59 3.95 -3.94 10.78
CA ALA A 59 4.74 -2.72 10.64
C ALA A 59 5.46 -2.39 11.95
N VAL A 60 4.72 -2.25 13.05
CA VAL A 60 5.28 -2.02 14.39
C VAL A 60 4.75 -3.07 15.36
N PRO A 61 5.57 -4.08 15.73
CA PRO A 61 5.17 -5.10 16.69
C PRO A 61 4.72 -4.49 18.03
N GLY A 62 3.59 -5.00 18.54
CA GLY A 62 2.99 -4.52 19.79
C GLY A 62 2.02 -3.35 19.63
N LEU A 63 2.04 -2.62 18.53
CA LEU A 63 1.03 -1.63 18.16
C LEU A 63 -0.02 -2.23 17.21
N GLU A 64 0.39 -3.17 16.38
CA GLU A 64 -0.48 -3.85 15.43
C GLU A 64 -0.52 -5.35 15.69
N SER A 65 -1.66 -5.96 15.33
CA SER A 65 -1.82 -7.42 15.29
C SER A 65 -2.04 -7.88 13.86
N ALA A 66 -1.16 -8.73 13.37
CA ALA A 66 -1.22 -9.32 12.03
C ALA A 66 -1.35 -10.84 12.12
N GLY A 67 -1.62 -11.49 10.99
CA GLY A 67 -1.68 -12.96 10.88
C GLY A 67 -0.30 -13.63 10.85
N ALA A 68 0.76 -12.84 10.73
CA ALA A 68 2.14 -13.32 10.74
C ALA A 68 3.08 -12.31 11.40
N SER A 69 4.30 -12.75 11.70
CA SER A 69 5.39 -11.88 12.13
C SER A 69 6.67 -12.33 11.43
N PHE A 70 7.31 -11.42 10.71
CA PHE A 70 8.54 -11.71 9.98
C PHE A 70 9.77 -11.32 10.79
N SER A 71 10.68 -12.29 10.91
CA SER A 71 12.03 -12.11 11.42
C SER A 71 13.03 -11.88 10.27
N ALA A 72 14.29 -11.62 10.60
CA ALA A 72 15.37 -11.58 9.60
C ALA A 72 15.52 -12.90 8.84
N GLN A 73 15.24 -14.05 9.50
CA GLN A 73 15.27 -15.37 8.86
C GLN A 73 14.16 -15.51 7.82
N ASP A 74 12.92 -15.06 8.13
CA ASP A 74 11.81 -15.09 7.18
C ASP A 74 12.12 -14.24 5.95
N VAL A 75 12.69 -13.04 6.15
CA VAL A 75 13.11 -12.15 5.05
C VAL A 75 14.24 -12.78 4.23
N ALA A 76 15.20 -13.44 4.89
CA ALA A 76 16.28 -14.18 4.21
C ALA A 76 15.74 -15.27 3.28
N GLU A 77 14.78 -16.06 3.76
CA GLU A 77 14.14 -17.11 2.96
C GLU A 77 13.34 -16.56 1.77
N LEU A 78 12.71 -15.40 1.93
CA LEU A 78 12.03 -14.71 0.83
C LEU A 78 13.05 -14.20 -0.21
N LEU A 79 14.18 -13.62 0.23
CA LEU A 79 15.23 -13.13 -0.65
C LEU A 79 15.90 -14.26 -1.48
N ASP A 80 15.81 -15.51 -1.03
CA ASP A 80 16.29 -16.69 -1.78
C ASP A 80 15.30 -17.10 -2.90
N MET A 81 14.10 -16.57 -2.93
CA MET A 81 13.10 -16.90 -3.95
C MET A 81 13.40 -16.17 -5.27
N PRO A 82 13.51 -16.89 -6.43
CA PRO A 82 13.69 -16.23 -7.70
C PRO A 82 12.58 -15.23 -8.03
N GLY A 83 12.94 -14.00 -8.34
CA GLY A 83 11.99 -12.90 -8.60
C GLY A 83 11.76 -11.98 -7.40
N VAL A 84 12.33 -12.30 -6.24
CA VAL A 84 12.46 -11.37 -5.11
C VAL A 84 13.80 -10.64 -5.24
N ILE A 85 13.77 -9.31 -5.33
CA ILE A 85 14.96 -8.52 -5.69
C ILE A 85 15.45 -7.57 -4.59
N GLY A 86 14.75 -7.52 -3.46
CA GLY A 86 15.12 -6.62 -2.37
C GLY A 86 14.19 -6.75 -1.19
N ILE A 87 14.40 -5.90 -0.21
CA ILE A 87 13.52 -5.74 0.96
C ILE A 87 12.57 -4.59 0.69
N ALA A 88 11.30 -4.81 0.95
CA ALA A 88 10.24 -3.83 0.83
C ALA A 88 10.32 -2.77 1.93
N GLU A 89 9.47 -1.79 1.84
CA GLU A 89 9.46 -0.59 2.68
C GLU A 89 9.68 -0.87 4.18
N MET A 90 10.65 -0.16 4.74
CA MET A 90 11.02 -0.29 6.15
C MET A 90 10.24 0.75 6.99
N MET A 91 8.96 0.42 7.28
CA MET A 91 7.98 1.33 7.88
C MET A 91 8.31 1.73 9.32
N ASP A 92 8.89 0.83 10.12
CA ASP A 92 9.37 1.20 11.47
C ASP A 92 10.69 1.96 11.38
N TYR A 93 10.64 3.14 10.72
CA TYR A 93 11.82 3.97 10.52
C TYR A 93 12.39 4.51 11.84
N ILE A 94 11.54 4.76 12.82
CA ILE A 94 11.98 5.18 14.16
C ILE A 94 12.75 4.04 14.85
N GLY A 95 12.18 2.83 14.85
CA GLY A 95 12.84 1.64 15.41
C GLY A 95 14.16 1.37 14.71
N LEU A 96 14.21 1.46 13.38
CA LEU A 96 15.44 1.26 12.62
C LEU A 96 16.49 2.34 12.95
N ALA A 97 16.11 3.62 12.97
CA ALA A 97 17.02 4.73 13.31
C ALA A 97 17.57 4.63 14.75
N GLN A 98 16.80 4.04 15.65
CA GLN A 98 17.19 3.81 17.05
C GLN A 98 17.89 2.47 17.27
N GLY A 99 18.00 1.62 16.24
CA GLY A 99 18.66 0.33 16.33
C GLY A 99 17.84 -0.77 16.98
N ALA A 100 16.49 -0.73 16.87
CA ALA A 100 15.60 -1.79 17.33
C ALA A 100 16.02 -3.13 16.70
N GLU A 101 16.16 -4.17 17.52
CA GLU A 101 16.79 -5.45 17.18
C GLU A 101 16.21 -6.05 15.89
N ARG A 102 14.89 -6.21 15.82
CA ARG A 102 14.22 -6.80 14.65
C ARG A 102 14.54 -6.04 13.36
N MET A 103 14.40 -4.70 13.37
CA MET A 103 14.60 -3.89 12.16
C MET A 103 16.06 -3.84 11.75
N ARG A 104 16.98 -3.74 12.73
CA ARG A 104 18.41 -3.81 12.50
C ARG A 104 18.83 -5.13 11.87
N ASP A 105 18.30 -6.26 12.37
CA ASP A 105 18.67 -7.60 11.90
C ASP A 105 18.10 -7.86 10.49
N ILE A 106 16.89 -7.38 10.18
CA ILE A 106 16.32 -7.41 8.84
C ILE A 106 17.18 -6.57 7.86
N ALA A 107 17.53 -5.35 8.25
CA ALA A 107 18.38 -4.48 7.42
C ALA A 107 19.76 -5.09 7.19
N ALA A 108 20.39 -5.63 8.25
CA ALA A 108 21.69 -6.28 8.17
C ALA A 108 21.66 -7.50 7.22
N GLU A 109 20.58 -8.27 7.21
CA GLU A 109 20.43 -9.40 6.28
C GLU A 109 20.37 -8.95 4.82
N GLY A 110 19.62 -7.88 4.54
CA GLY A 110 19.58 -7.27 3.20
C GLY A 110 20.95 -6.73 2.76
N LEU A 111 21.60 -5.96 3.63
CA LEU A 111 22.94 -5.40 3.34
C LEU A 111 23.99 -6.50 3.09
N ARG A 112 23.97 -7.58 3.87
CA ARG A 112 24.88 -8.72 3.70
C ARG A 112 24.74 -9.37 2.32
N ARG A 113 23.53 -9.35 1.74
CA ARG A 113 23.22 -9.90 0.41
C ARG A 113 23.40 -8.89 -0.72
N GLY A 114 23.66 -7.61 -0.40
CA GLY A 114 23.67 -6.54 -1.40
C GLY A 114 22.28 -6.28 -1.99
N ALA A 115 21.22 -6.63 -1.25
CA ALA A 115 19.85 -6.43 -1.70
C ALA A 115 19.45 -4.95 -1.64
N TYR A 116 18.51 -4.55 -2.50
CA TYR A 116 17.86 -3.25 -2.41
C TYR A 116 17.02 -3.18 -1.13
N LEU A 117 17.11 -2.08 -0.38
CA LEU A 117 16.30 -1.80 0.79
C LEU A 117 15.42 -0.58 0.52
N GLN A 118 14.13 -0.81 0.33
CA GLN A 118 13.17 0.26 0.13
C GLN A 118 12.89 1.00 1.43
N GLY A 119 12.79 2.31 1.35
CA GLY A 119 12.50 3.16 2.49
C GLY A 119 11.05 3.62 2.55
N HIS A 120 10.64 3.94 3.79
CA HIS A 120 9.35 4.51 4.17
C HIS A 120 9.56 5.35 5.41
N ALA A 121 9.69 6.66 5.27
CA ALA A 121 10.09 7.54 6.37
C ALA A 121 9.32 8.87 6.34
N PRO A 122 7.98 8.85 6.57
CA PRO A 122 7.15 10.06 6.58
C PRO A 122 7.61 11.02 7.70
N GLY A 123 7.82 12.29 7.35
CA GLY A 123 8.22 13.33 8.29
C GLY A 123 9.62 13.18 8.87
N ALA A 124 10.40 12.18 8.48
CA ALA A 124 11.76 11.99 8.96
C ALA A 124 12.68 13.11 8.48
N SER A 125 13.44 13.67 9.40
CA SER A 125 14.36 14.80 9.16
C SER A 125 15.58 14.75 10.07
N GLY A 126 16.60 15.56 9.78
CA GLY A 126 17.77 15.75 10.63
C GLY A 126 18.49 14.44 10.97
N SER A 127 18.80 14.26 12.25
CA SER A 127 19.55 13.08 12.72
C SER A 127 18.80 11.77 12.58
N VAL A 128 17.47 11.78 12.67
CA VAL A 128 16.65 10.58 12.49
C VAL A 128 16.72 10.10 11.04
N LEU A 129 16.58 11.02 10.08
CA LEU A 129 16.71 10.69 8.65
C LEU A 129 18.12 10.19 8.32
N ALA A 130 19.15 10.84 8.86
CA ALA A 130 20.54 10.44 8.65
C ALA A 130 20.82 9.03 9.23
N ALA A 131 20.32 8.73 10.44
CA ALA A 131 20.46 7.42 11.06
C ALA A 131 19.70 6.34 10.27
N TYR A 132 18.49 6.64 9.84
CA TYR A 132 17.70 5.75 8.98
C TYR A 132 18.43 5.42 7.68
N ARG A 133 18.93 6.45 6.98
CA ARG A 133 19.72 6.25 5.74
C ARG A 133 20.98 5.44 6.00
N ALA A 134 21.69 5.71 7.09
CA ALA A 134 22.91 4.98 7.46
C ALA A 134 22.64 3.50 7.82
N ALA A 135 21.42 3.18 8.28
CA ALA A 135 21.02 1.81 8.60
C ALA A 135 20.69 0.96 7.37
N GLY A 136 20.62 1.54 6.15
CA GLY A 136 20.52 0.77 4.92
C GLY A 136 19.51 1.24 3.87
N PRO A 137 18.32 1.75 4.21
CA PRO A 137 17.34 2.17 3.21
C PRO A 137 17.91 3.17 2.21
N VAL A 138 17.59 2.97 0.94
CA VAL A 138 18.17 3.77 -0.17
C VAL A 138 17.15 4.68 -0.85
N SER A 139 15.87 4.54 -0.54
CA SER A 139 14.80 5.33 -1.13
C SER A 139 13.81 5.85 -0.10
N ASP A 140 12.86 6.67 -0.56
CA ASP A 140 11.65 7.06 0.17
C ASP A 140 10.54 7.46 -0.80
N HIS A 141 9.31 7.03 -0.52
CA HIS A 141 8.10 7.40 -1.27
C HIS A 141 7.06 8.13 -0.39
N GLU A 142 7.35 8.34 0.90
CA GLU A 142 6.45 8.92 1.91
C GLU A 142 6.69 10.40 2.19
N SER A 143 7.37 11.11 1.28
CA SER A 143 7.55 12.55 1.44
C SER A 143 6.20 13.28 1.42
N GLY A 144 5.92 14.07 2.47
CA GLY A 144 4.69 14.83 2.63
C GLY A 144 4.76 16.29 2.16
N SER A 145 5.96 16.79 1.81
CA SER A 145 6.17 18.17 1.40
C SER A 145 7.39 18.36 0.50
N ALA A 146 7.44 19.51 -0.20
CA ALA A 146 8.60 19.92 -0.99
C ALA A 146 9.90 19.99 -0.16
N ALA A 147 9.80 20.38 1.10
CA ALA A 147 10.95 20.47 2.00
C ALA A 147 11.52 19.08 2.32
N GLU A 148 10.65 18.09 2.58
CA GLU A 148 11.08 16.71 2.80
C GLU A 148 11.75 16.12 1.58
N VAL A 149 11.20 16.33 0.36
CA VAL A 149 11.82 15.89 -0.90
C VAL A 149 13.26 16.40 -0.98
N ARG A 150 13.47 17.70 -0.75
CA ARG A 150 14.81 18.30 -0.80
C ARG A 150 15.76 17.73 0.25
N GLU A 151 15.29 17.54 1.47
CA GLU A 151 16.10 17.03 2.56
C GLU A 151 16.50 15.57 2.32
N LYS A 152 15.56 14.74 1.89
CA LYS A 152 15.80 13.32 1.58
C LYS A 152 16.79 13.14 0.42
N LEU A 153 16.65 13.93 -0.66
CA LEU A 153 17.63 13.95 -1.75
C LEU A 153 19.02 14.38 -1.27
N ARG A 154 19.11 15.41 -0.42
CA ARG A 154 20.40 15.84 0.18
C ARG A 154 21.01 14.79 1.10
N CYS A 155 20.17 13.97 1.74
CA CYS A 155 20.61 12.85 2.56
C CYS A 155 21.07 11.64 1.72
N GLY A 156 20.93 11.69 0.39
CA GLY A 156 21.33 10.64 -0.54
C GLY A 156 20.31 9.52 -0.65
N LEU A 157 19.04 9.79 -0.35
CA LEU A 157 17.94 8.90 -0.69
C LEU A 157 17.47 9.13 -2.12
N HIS A 158 17.09 8.07 -2.80
CA HIS A 158 16.27 8.14 -4.01
C HIS A 158 14.83 8.50 -3.60
N VAL A 159 14.24 9.51 -4.22
CA VAL A 159 12.88 9.95 -3.89
C VAL A 159 11.91 9.52 -4.98
N ASN A 160 10.91 8.76 -4.59
CA ASN A 160 9.81 8.38 -5.46
C ASN A 160 8.66 9.37 -5.27
N LEU A 161 8.37 10.19 -6.27
CA LEU A 161 7.23 11.09 -6.25
C LEU A 161 5.95 10.26 -6.37
N ARG A 162 5.18 10.21 -5.29
CA ARG A 162 3.98 9.38 -5.20
C ARG A 162 2.74 10.11 -5.70
N ALA A 163 1.94 9.40 -6.51
CA ALA A 163 0.60 9.81 -6.92
C ALA A 163 -0.37 8.63 -6.70
N SER A 164 -0.91 8.50 -5.50
CA SER A 164 -1.81 7.42 -5.11
C SER A 164 -3.28 7.86 -5.08
N SER A 165 -4.20 6.89 -4.97
CA SER A 165 -5.63 7.20 -4.80
C SER A 165 -5.97 7.65 -3.38
N ILE A 166 -5.09 7.41 -2.40
CA ILE A 166 -5.32 7.68 -0.97
C ILE A 166 -4.70 9.03 -0.60
N VAL A 167 -3.42 9.22 -0.91
CA VAL A 167 -2.69 10.46 -0.65
C VAL A 167 -2.04 10.93 -1.93
N ASP A 168 -2.45 12.08 -2.42
CA ASP A 168 -1.94 12.65 -3.64
C ASP A 168 -1.50 14.10 -3.40
N ARG A 169 -0.20 14.34 -3.47
CA ARG A 169 0.45 15.65 -3.31
C ARG A 169 1.49 15.90 -4.40
N LEU A 170 1.33 15.29 -5.57
CA LEU A 170 2.35 15.30 -6.62
C LEU A 170 2.85 16.70 -6.94
N GLU A 171 1.94 17.67 -7.10
CA GLU A 171 2.29 19.06 -7.48
C GLU A 171 3.11 19.75 -6.37
N GLU A 172 2.80 19.50 -5.10
CA GLU A 172 3.58 20.01 -3.96
C GLU A 172 4.97 19.35 -3.90
N LEU A 173 5.03 18.03 -4.06
CA LEU A 173 6.30 17.30 -4.05
C LEU A 173 7.22 17.74 -5.18
N THR A 174 6.65 18.00 -6.37
CA THR A 174 7.40 18.47 -7.56
C THR A 174 8.08 19.82 -7.31
N GLN A 175 7.50 20.70 -6.49
CA GLN A 175 8.15 21.98 -6.10
C GLN A 175 9.46 21.73 -5.35
N GLY A 176 9.61 20.58 -4.70
CA GLY A 176 10.87 20.17 -4.10
C GLY A 176 12.03 20.03 -5.08
N LEU A 177 11.74 19.85 -6.37
CA LEU A 177 12.73 19.68 -7.43
C LEU A 177 13.13 21.01 -8.09
N GLU A 178 12.46 22.12 -7.80
CA GLU A 178 12.74 23.41 -8.42
C GLU A 178 14.18 23.85 -8.19
N GLY A 179 14.83 24.29 -9.29
CA GLY A 179 16.22 24.70 -9.29
C GLY A 179 17.24 23.57 -9.24
N MET A 180 16.80 22.30 -9.23
CA MET A 180 17.70 21.16 -9.34
C MET A 180 17.99 20.87 -10.81
N GLY A 181 19.28 20.92 -11.18
CA GLY A 181 19.72 20.54 -12.54
C GLY A 181 19.91 19.03 -12.72
N TRP A 182 19.66 18.24 -11.70
CA TRP A 182 19.96 16.80 -11.66
C TRP A 182 18.86 16.03 -10.96
N LEU A 183 18.20 15.11 -11.67
CA LEU A 183 17.08 14.34 -11.15
C LEU A 183 17.29 12.83 -11.26
N ASP A 184 18.53 12.34 -11.32
CA ASP A 184 18.81 10.91 -11.48
C ASP A 184 18.44 10.09 -10.25
N GLN A 185 18.28 10.73 -9.09
CA GLN A 185 17.79 10.10 -7.84
C GLN A 185 16.31 10.40 -7.58
N VAL A 186 15.55 10.66 -8.64
CA VAL A 186 14.10 10.86 -8.56
C VAL A 186 13.43 9.90 -9.52
N SER A 187 12.43 9.20 -9.06
CA SER A 187 11.50 8.43 -9.88
C SER A 187 10.05 8.75 -9.49
N ILE A 188 9.09 8.09 -10.10
CA ILE A 188 7.68 8.20 -9.77
C ILE A 188 7.12 6.85 -9.39
N CYS A 189 6.18 6.84 -8.45
CA CYS A 189 5.45 5.64 -8.05
C CYS A 189 3.97 5.94 -7.88
N THR A 190 3.18 4.90 -7.80
CA THR A 190 1.74 5.02 -7.57
C THR A 190 1.35 4.63 -6.15
N ASP A 191 2.10 3.72 -5.52
CA ASP A 191 1.70 3.16 -4.27
C ASP A 191 0.27 2.58 -4.37
N ASP A 192 -0.62 2.85 -3.43
CA ASP A 192 -1.99 2.35 -3.43
C ASP A 192 -2.89 3.05 -4.46
N VAL A 193 -3.33 2.31 -5.46
CA VAL A 193 -4.26 2.80 -6.48
C VAL A 193 -5.54 1.96 -6.50
N HIS A 194 -6.68 2.63 -6.40
CA HIS A 194 -7.97 1.97 -6.55
C HIS A 194 -8.15 1.39 -7.96
N ALA A 195 -8.71 0.17 -8.04
CA ALA A 195 -8.97 -0.48 -9.33
C ALA A 195 -9.78 0.39 -10.29
N LYS A 196 -10.72 1.18 -9.77
CA LYS A 196 -11.49 2.13 -10.58
C LYS A 196 -10.59 3.23 -11.18
N ASP A 197 -9.66 3.77 -10.41
CA ASP A 197 -8.73 4.80 -10.90
C ASP A 197 -7.80 4.24 -11.97
N LEU A 198 -7.30 3.00 -11.78
CA LEU A 198 -6.52 2.31 -12.82
C LEU A 198 -7.28 2.17 -14.13
N MET A 199 -8.56 1.85 -14.09
CA MET A 199 -9.38 1.68 -15.30
C MET A 199 -9.72 3.01 -15.96
N ASP A 200 -10.04 4.05 -15.18
CA ASP A 200 -10.55 5.32 -15.68
C ASP A 200 -9.44 6.34 -16.01
N LYS A 201 -8.40 6.39 -15.17
CA LYS A 201 -7.38 7.44 -15.22
C LYS A 201 -6.03 6.96 -15.75
N GLY A 202 -5.75 5.67 -15.62
CA GLY A 202 -4.47 5.08 -15.97
C GLY A 202 -3.58 4.78 -14.75
N HIS A 203 -2.32 4.57 -15.02
CA HIS A 203 -1.30 4.21 -14.03
C HIS A 203 -0.18 5.28 -14.03
N VAL A 204 1.08 4.88 -14.13
CA VAL A 204 2.25 5.79 -14.18
C VAL A 204 2.15 6.83 -15.29
N ASN A 205 1.50 6.51 -16.43
CA ASN A 205 1.27 7.45 -17.51
C ASN A 205 0.48 8.69 -17.08
N ALA A 206 -0.49 8.54 -16.18
CA ALA A 206 -1.25 9.66 -15.62
C ALA A 206 -0.36 10.59 -14.79
N THR A 207 0.57 10.04 -14.02
CA THR A 207 1.56 10.82 -13.28
C THR A 207 2.50 11.57 -14.24
N VAL A 208 2.99 10.91 -15.30
CA VAL A 208 3.79 11.55 -16.37
C VAL A 208 3.02 12.71 -16.99
N ALA A 209 1.74 12.52 -17.34
CA ALA A 209 0.92 13.59 -17.91
C ALA A 209 0.82 14.80 -16.97
N ARG A 210 0.62 14.59 -15.67
CA ARG A 210 0.56 15.66 -14.66
C ARG A 210 1.87 16.41 -14.53
N LEU A 211 3.00 15.70 -14.51
CA LEU A 211 4.33 16.32 -14.46
C LEU A 211 4.57 17.22 -15.69
N ILE A 212 4.23 16.75 -16.89
CA ILE A 212 4.35 17.52 -18.13
C ILE A 212 3.42 18.73 -18.11
N HIS A 213 2.16 18.55 -17.68
CA HIS A 213 1.22 19.65 -17.52
C HIS A 213 1.70 20.69 -16.50
N GLY A 214 2.39 20.26 -15.45
CA GLY A 214 3.05 21.12 -14.45
C GLY A 214 4.33 21.82 -14.96
N GLY A 215 4.71 21.63 -16.24
CA GLY A 215 5.84 22.30 -16.88
C GLY A 215 7.15 21.50 -16.88
N MET A 216 7.15 20.26 -16.46
CA MET A 216 8.34 19.40 -16.60
C MET A 216 8.57 19.07 -18.08
N ASP A 217 9.83 19.06 -18.51
CA ASP A 217 10.19 18.60 -19.84
C ASP A 217 9.69 17.16 -20.08
N PRO A 218 9.02 16.87 -21.20
CA PRO A 218 8.45 15.54 -21.45
C PRO A 218 9.48 14.41 -21.38
N LEU A 219 10.67 14.59 -21.92
CA LEU A 219 11.72 13.56 -21.86
C LEU A 219 12.17 13.32 -20.42
N GLN A 220 12.25 14.37 -19.62
CA GLN A 220 12.58 14.25 -18.21
C GLN A 220 11.47 13.50 -17.44
N ALA A 221 10.20 13.82 -17.70
CA ALA A 221 9.07 13.13 -17.06
C ALA A 221 9.06 11.62 -17.38
N TYR A 222 9.27 11.27 -18.65
CA TYR A 222 9.39 9.85 -19.05
C TYR A 222 10.65 9.19 -18.46
N LYS A 223 11.76 9.92 -18.33
CA LYS A 223 12.99 9.40 -17.70
C LYS A 223 12.75 9.01 -16.24
N LEU A 224 11.97 9.79 -15.48
CA LEU A 224 11.60 9.45 -14.09
C LEU A 224 10.81 8.13 -14.03
N ALA A 225 9.96 7.87 -15.03
CA ALA A 225 9.12 6.69 -15.12
C ALA A 225 9.80 5.45 -15.69
N THR A 226 10.98 5.59 -16.28
CA THR A 226 11.64 4.51 -17.03
C THR A 226 13.09 4.30 -16.56
N TRP A 227 14.01 5.07 -17.05
CA TRP A 227 15.44 4.94 -16.76
C TRP A 227 15.75 5.04 -15.25
N ASN A 228 15.23 6.09 -14.60
CA ASN A 228 15.53 6.32 -13.20
C ASN A 228 14.97 5.20 -12.31
N ALA A 229 13.72 4.78 -12.55
CA ALA A 229 13.11 3.68 -11.83
C ALA A 229 13.88 2.35 -12.05
N ALA A 230 14.31 2.08 -13.28
CA ALA A 230 15.11 0.88 -13.56
C ALA A 230 16.48 0.92 -12.83
N ARG A 231 17.15 2.08 -12.85
CA ARG A 231 18.45 2.25 -12.15
C ARG A 231 18.33 2.16 -10.64
N GLU A 232 17.24 2.67 -10.07
CA GLU A 232 16.96 2.57 -8.65
C GLU A 232 16.98 1.10 -8.15
N TYR A 233 16.37 0.20 -8.91
CA TYR A 233 16.30 -1.22 -8.54
C TYR A 233 17.43 -2.08 -9.15
N GLY A 234 18.43 -1.47 -9.82
CA GLY A 234 19.53 -2.19 -10.45
C GLY A 234 19.10 -3.06 -11.64
N LEU A 235 18.01 -2.69 -12.32
CA LEU A 235 17.51 -3.38 -13.51
C LEU A 235 18.23 -2.86 -14.76
N ASP A 236 19.42 -3.40 -15.02
CA ASP A 236 20.37 -2.86 -16.00
C ASP A 236 19.98 -3.10 -17.46
N ASP A 237 19.04 -3.97 -17.71
CA ASP A 237 18.49 -4.31 -19.04
C ASP A 237 17.12 -3.69 -19.33
N LEU A 238 16.67 -2.72 -18.50
CA LEU A 238 15.39 -2.04 -18.61
C LEU A 238 15.55 -0.50 -18.62
N GLY A 239 14.49 0.18 -19.01
CA GLY A 239 14.38 1.64 -18.94
C GLY A 239 14.93 2.41 -20.17
N ALA A 240 15.47 1.71 -21.18
CA ALA A 240 15.93 2.32 -22.43
C ALA A 240 15.70 1.41 -23.63
N ILE A 241 15.66 1.99 -24.81
CA ILE A 241 15.68 1.25 -26.09
C ILE A 241 17.12 1.27 -26.60
N ALA A 242 17.84 0.17 -26.36
CA ALA A 242 19.24 0.03 -26.74
C ALA A 242 19.60 -1.44 -26.99
N PRO A 243 20.69 -1.73 -27.72
CA PRO A 243 21.18 -3.10 -27.87
C PRO A 243 21.50 -3.73 -26.52
N GLY A 244 21.00 -4.95 -26.29
CA GLY A 244 21.14 -5.68 -25.02
C GLY A 244 20.03 -5.44 -24.01
N TYR A 245 19.15 -4.45 -24.24
CA TYR A 245 17.97 -4.20 -23.39
C TYR A 245 16.80 -5.09 -23.78
N LEU A 246 15.94 -5.38 -22.82
CA LEU A 246 14.67 -6.05 -23.06
C LEU A 246 13.74 -5.15 -23.89
N ALA A 247 13.08 -5.76 -24.87
CA ALA A 247 12.20 -5.03 -25.78
C ALA A 247 10.84 -4.74 -25.12
N ASP A 248 10.86 -3.96 -24.04
CA ASP A 248 9.68 -3.37 -23.41
C ASP A 248 9.49 -1.97 -23.97
N MET A 249 8.44 -1.76 -24.74
CA MET A 249 8.31 -0.53 -25.55
C MET A 249 6.87 -0.07 -25.60
N GLN A 250 6.71 1.26 -25.75
CA GLN A 250 5.43 1.90 -26.02
C GLN A 250 5.49 2.59 -27.39
N LEU A 251 4.41 2.47 -28.14
CA LEU A 251 4.20 3.26 -29.35
C LEU A 251 3.23 4.41 -28.98
N LEU A 252 3.72 5.63 -29.03
CA LEU A 252 3.01 6.83 -28.62
C LEU A 252 2.84 7.79 -29.81
N ASP A 253 1.69 8.44 -29.91
CA ASP A 253 1.49 9.54 -30.87
C ASP A 253 2.14 10.84 -30.39
N ARG A 254 2.18 11.04 -29.05
CA ARG A 254 2.75 12.22 -28.39
C ARG A 254 3.44 11.84 -27.11
N LEU A 255 4.41 12.66 -26.70
CA LEU A 255 5.06 12.56 -25.38
C LEU A 255 4.33 13.46 -24.38
N ASP A 256 3.11 13.10 -23.99
CA ASP A 256 2.25 13.88 -23.10
C ASP A 256 1.60 13.04 -21.99
N GLY A 257 2.02 11.79 -21.82
CA GLY A 257 1.45 10.87 -20.84
C GLY A 257 0.11 10.24 -21.28
N SER A 258 -0.32 10.47 -22.52
CA SER A 258 -1.51 9.81 -23.07
C SER A 258 -1.34 8.29 -23.15
N ARG A 259 -2.47 7.59 -23.30
CA ARG A 259 -2.49 6.14 -23.47
C ARG A 259 -1.73 5.75 -24.74
N PRO A 260 -0.80 4.76 -24.67
CA PRO A 260 -0.11 4.25 -25.84
C PRO A 260 -1.06 3.62 -26.87
N TYR A 261 -0.73 3.79 -28.15
CA TYR A 261 -1.38 3.04 -29.22
C TYR A 261 -1.09 1.54 -29.13
N ALA A 262 0.17 1.17 -28.85
CA ALA A 262 0.58 -0.21 -28.65
C ALA A 262 1.64 -0.32 -27.54
N VAL A 263 1.60 -1.44 -26.81
CA VAL A 263 2.57 -1.78 -25.76
C VAL A 263 3.16 -3.14 -26.04
N PHE A 264 4.47 -3.24 -25.95
CA PHE A 264 5.23 -4.47 -26.14
C PHE A 264 5.94 -4.85 -24.85
N VAL A 265 5.89 -6.12 -24.48
CA VAL A 265 6.64 -6.72 -23.37
C VAL A 265 7.51 -7.84 -23.94
N ARG A 266 8.81 -7.75 -23.74
CA ARG A 266 9.78 -8.70 -24.32
C ARG A 266 9.62 -8.89 -25.85
N GLY A 267 9.27 -7.81 -26.55
CA GLY A 267 9.03 -7.83 -27.99
C GLY A 267 7.68 -8.40 -28.43
N GLN A 268 6.84 -8.87 -27.50
CA GLN A 268 5.51 -9.37 -27.79
C GLN A 268 4.47 -8.26 -27.60
N LEU A 269 3.53 -8.15 -28.51
CA LEU A 269 2.42 -7.20 -28.41
C LEU A 269 1.56 -7.58 -27.19
N ALA A 270 1.50 -6.71 -26.19
CA ALA A 270 0.81 -6.91 -24.93
C ALA A 270 -0.51 -6.13 -24.85
N ALA A 271 -0.54 -4.93 -25.44
CA ALA A 271 -1.76 -4.15 -25.54
C ALA A 271 -1.82 -3.39 -26.86
N LEU A 272 -3.01 -3.20 -27.38
CA LEU A 272 -3.29 -2.46 -28.64
C LEU A 272 -4.58 -1.65 -28.47
N GLU A 273 -4.52 -0.36 -28.81
CA GLU A 273 -5.66 0.57 -28.74
C GLU A 273 -6.40 0.53 -27.39
N GLY A 274 -5.65 0.38 -26.30
CA GLY A 274 -6.19 0.31 -24.95
C GLY A 274 -6.76 -1.05 -24.53
N ALA A 275 -6.70 -2.06 -25.38
CA ALA A 275 -7.11 -3.42 -25.06
C ALA A 275 -5.90 -4.28 -24.72
N TYR A 276 -5.99 -5.07 -23.64
CA TYR A 276 -5.02 -6.12 -23.33
C TYR A 276 -5.19 -7.27 -24.32
N VAL A 277 -4.13 -7.65 -25.03
CA VAL A 277 -4.17 -8.66 -26.10
C VAL A 277 -3.20 -9.83 -25.92
N LEU A 278 -2.33 -9.75 -24.90
CA LEU A 278 -1.36 -10.79 -24.64
C LEU A 278 -2.08 -12.07 -24.15
N GLN A 279 -1.73 -13.22 -24.76
CA GLN A 279 -2.13 -14.52 -24.23
C GLN A 279 -1.11 -14.92 -23.15
N ASP A 280 -1.52 -14.91 -21.92
CA ASP A 280 -0.72 -15.27 -20.76
C ASP A 280 -1.28 -16.50 -20.04
N GLY A 281 -0.48 -17.07 -19.13
CA GLY A 281 -0.87 -18.22 -18.30
C GLY A 281 -1.73 -17.86 -17.08
N SER A 282 -2.35 -16.68 -17.09
CA SER A 282 -2.99 -16.11 -15.91
C SER A 282 -4.21 -16.86 -15.39
N ASP A 283 -4.86 -17.66 -16.23
CA ASP A 283 -6.04 -18.43 -15.83
C ASP A 283 -5.71 -19.68 -14.97
N GLN A 284 -4.43 -19.94 -14.71
CA GLN A 284 -3.92 -21.09 -13.97
C GLN A 284 -3.20 -20.65 -12.69
N CYS A 285 -3.93 -20.25 -11.66
CA CYS A 285 -3.34 -20.04 -10.33
C CYS A 285 -3.18 -21.38 -9.62
N ALA A 286 -1.94 -21.74 -9.29
CA ALA A 286 -1.64 -23.02 -8.62
C ALA A 286 -1.75 -22.95 -7.10
N LEU A 287 -1.63 -21.75 -6.51
CA LEU A 287 -1.65 -21.53 -5.07
C LEU A 287 -2.87 -20.70 -4.69
N THR A 288 -3.55 -21.10 -3.64
CA THR A 288 -4.63 -20.33 -3.02
C THR A 288 -4.34 -20.21 -1.54
N PRO A 289 -4.22 -18.99 -1.00
CA PRO A 289 -4.05 -18.80 0.44
C PRO A 289 -5.26 -19.36 1.22
N ALA A 290 -5.00 -19.95 2.38
CA ALA A 290 -6.06 -20.43 3.26
C ALA A 290 -6.91 -19.26 3.79
N ASN A 291 -8.19 -19.52 4.05
CA ASN A 291 -9.04 -18.55 4.73
C ASN A 291 -8.52 -18.27 6.14
N THR A 292 -8.27 -16.99 6.44
CA THR A 292 -7.73 -16.52 7.71
C THR A 292 -8.77 -15.83 8.60
N MET A 293 -10.04 -15.78 8.17
CA MET A 293 -11.11 -15.15 8.94
C MET A 293 -11.52 -16.03 10.15
N ARG A 294 -11.08 -15.60 11.34
CA ARG A 294 -11.37 -16.25 12.62
C ARG A 294 -11.60 -15.20 13.70
N VAL A 295 -12.71 -14.45 13.61
CA VAL A 295 -13.07 -13.49 14.66
C VAL A 295 -13.58 -14.28 15.88
N THR A 296 -13.00 -14.01 17.05
CA THR A 296 -13.37 -14.61 18.33
C THR A 296 -13.71 -13.50 19.34
N GLY A 297 -14.53 -13.82 20.35
CA GLY A 297 -14.89 -12.86 21.39
C GLY A 297 -16.01 -11.88 21.01
N VAL A 298 -16.72 -12.14 19.91
CA VAL A 298 -17.97 -11.47 19.53
C VAL A 298 -19.04 -12.53 19.37
N THR A 299 -20.08 -12.49 20.21
CA THR A 299 -21.12 -13.52 20.27
C THR A 299 -22.53 -12.95 20.20
N CYS A 300 -22.71 -11.67 20.52
CA CYS A 300 -24.01 -11.00 20.57
C CYS A 300 -23.88 -9.51 20.21
N ALA A 301 -25.00 -8.84 20.04
CA ALA A 301 -25.05 -7.42 19.67
C ALA A 301 -24.42 -6.51 20.75
N GLU A 302 -24.54 -6.88 22.01
CA GLU A 302 -23.97 -6.15 23.15
C GLU A 302 -22.44 -6.00 23.03
N ASP A 303 -21.78 -6.90 22.33
CA ASP A 303 -20.34 -6.85 22.10
C ASP A 303 -19.93 -5.65 21.23
N PHE A 304 -20.86 -5.03 20.51
CA PHE A 304 -20.67 -3.81 19.71
C PHE A 304 -21.08 -2.53 20.44
N LEU A 305 -21.54 -2.62 21.70
CA LEU A 305 -21.85 -1.44 22.48
C LEU A 305 -20.56 -0.85 23.10
N LEU A 306 -20.43 0.46 23.08
CA LEU A 306 -19.31 1.16 23.74
C LEU A 306 -19.71 1.44 25.19
N PRO A 307 -19.15 0.74 26.18
CA PRO A 307 -19.54 0.90 27.56
C PRO A 307 -19.07 2.25 28.12
N ALA A 308 -19.89 2.83 29.00
CA ALA A 308 -19.57 4.00 29.81
C ALA A 308 -19.46 3.59 31.29
N GLY A 309 -18.84 4.46 32.12
CA GLY A 309 -18.77 4.23 33.55
C GLY A 309 -20.15 4.17 34.23
N GLU A 310 -20.28 3.41 35.29
CA GLU A 310 -21.52 3.33 36.07
C GLU A 310 -21.99 4.70 36.55
N GLY A 311 -23.30 4.99 36.39
CA GLY A 311 -23.91 6.26 36.79
C GLY A 311 -23.58 7.47 35.90
N CYS A 312 -22.79 7.31 34.87
CA CYS A 312 -22.50 8.39 33.91
C CYS A 312 -23.73 8.70 33.05
N GLN A 313 -24.07 9.99 32.93
CA GLN A 313 -25.07 10.47 31.98
C GLN A 313 -24.44 10.96 30.67
N ARG A 314 -23.19 11.38 30.72
CA ARG A 314 -22.36 11.80 29.59
C ARG A 314 -20.93 11.28 29.77
N VAL A 315 -20.29 10.94 28.67
CA VAL A 315 -18.91 10.49 28.67
C VAL A 315 -18.12 11.17 27.55
N ARG A 316 -16.85 11.38 27.79
CA ARG A 316 -15.93 11.91 26.81
C ARG A 316 -15.35 10.76 25.97
N VAL A 317 -15.57 10.80 24.67
CA VAL A 317 -15.20 9.75 23.73
C VAL A 317 -14.17 10.30 22.73
N LEU A 318 -13.22 9.46 22.35
CA LEU A 318 -12.28 9.78 21.29
C LEU A 318 -12.98 9.68 19.94
N LEU A 319 -13.02 10.79 19.22
CA LEU A 319 -13.50 10.88 17.86
C LEU A 319 -12.32 10.78 16.89
N LEU A 320 -12.44 9.92 15.89
CA LEU A 320 -11.48 9.79 14.80
C LEU A 320 -12.06 10.48 13.56
N ASN A 321 -11.45 11.56 13.12
CA ASN A 321 -11.85 12.27 11.90
C ASN A 321 -11.31 11.58 10.65
N ARG A 322 -11.99 11.79 9.51
CA ARG A 322 -11.52 11.32 8.19
C ARG A 322 -10.26 12.09 7.79
N GLY A 323 -9.29 11.36 7.22
CA GLY A 323 -8.08 11.95 6.64
C GLY A 323 -6.99 10.91 6.49
N ALA A 324 -5.96 11.22 5.72
CA ALA A 324 -4.76 10.39 5.60
C ALA A 324 -4.04 10.21 6.95
N HIS A 325 -4.22 11.18 7.85
CA HIS A 325 -3.82 11.10 9.25
C HIS A 325 -5.07 11.30 10.09
N ALA A 326 -5.45 10.27 10.85
CA ALA A 326 -6.60 10.37 11.76
C ALA A 326 -6.36 11.47 12.81
N GLU A 327 -7.10 12.54 12.71
CA GLU A 327 -7.11 13.57 13.74
C GLU A 327 -7.93 13.08 14.93
N ARG A 328 -7.42 13.38 16.14
CA ARG A 328 -8.05 12.97 17.39
C ARG A 328 -8.75 14.17 18.01
N GLU A 329 -10.03 14.04 18.25
CA GLU A 329 -10.86 15.02 18.93
C GLU A 329 -11.57 14.35 20.10
N TRP A 330 -11.80 15.09 21.19
CA TRP A 330 -12.64 14.62 22.29
C TRP A 330 -14.03 15.22 22.19
N VAL A 331 -15.04 14.36 22.15
CA VAL A 331 -16.43 14.75 22.12
C VAL A 331 -17.17 14.21 23.35
N GLU A 332 -18.09 15.01 23.92
CA GLU A 332 -19.00 14.55 24.96
C GLU A 332 -20.26 13.96 24.36
N LEU A 333 -20.53 12.71 24.68
CA LEU A 333 -21.70 11.99 24.18
C LEU A 333 -22.61 11.54 25.34
N PRO A 334 -23.93 11.48 25.10
CA PRO A 334 -24.88 10.98 26.09
C PRO A 334 -24.69 9.48 26.34
N VAL A 335 -25.01 9.05 27.54
CA VAL A 335 -25.00 7.65 27.96
C VAL A 335 -26.44 7.20 28.21
N ARG A 336 -26.84 6.08 27.62
CA ARG A 336 -28.13 5.44 27.80
C ARG A 336 -27.91 3.96 28.16
N ASN A 337 -28.56 3.50 29.20
CA ASN A 337 -28.46 2.11 29.68
C ASN A 337 -27.00 1.64 29.90
N GLY A 338 -26.11 2.54 30.32
CA GLY A 338 -24.70 2.24 30.57
C GLY A 338 -23.79 2.27 29.33
N TYR A 339 -24.30 2.65 28.15
CA TYR A 339 -23.57 2.69 26.92
C TYR A 339 -23.64 4.05 26.23
N VAL A 340 -22.64 4.38 25.44
CA VAL A 340 -22.60 5.60 24.62
C VAL A 340 -23.74 5.55 23.60
N SER A 341 -24.50 6.65 23.49
CA SER A 341 -25.60 6.79 22.53
C SER A 341 -25.26 7.82 21.47
N LEU A 342 -25.52 7.49 20.20
CA LEU A 342 -25.39 8.39 19.04
C LEU A 342 -26.74 8.83 18.48
N GLU A 343 -27.86 8.61 19.19
CA GLU A 343 -29.21 8.93 18.69
C GLU A 343 -29.38 10.40 18.35
N GLU A 344 -28.78 11.29 19.14
CA GLU A 344 -28.84 12.75 18.95
C GLU A 344 -27.74 13.27 17.99
N HIS A 345 -26.89 12.38 17.44
CA HIS A 345 -25.74 12.71 16.62
C HIS A 345 -25.77 11.94 15.29
N PRO A 346 -26.60 12.36 14.32
CA PRO A 346 -26.74 11.67 13.04
C PRO A 346 -25.47 11.74 12.17
N GLU A 347 -24.58 12.70 12.43
CA GLU A 347 -23.29 12.88 11.78
C GLU A 347 -22.22 11.88 12.25
N LEU A 348 -22.44 11.22 13.39
CA LEU A 348 -21.49 10.27 13.99
C LEU A 348 -21.89 8.83 13.68
N CYS A 349 -20.90 7.93 13.62
CA CYS A 349 -21.12 6.49 13.68
C CYS A 349 -20.04 5.81 14.52
N PHE A 350 -20.31 4.60 15.00
CA PHE A 350 -19.30 3.77 15.61
C PHE A 350 -18.38 3.17 14.55
N VAL A 351 -17.12 2.98 14.90
CA VAL A 351 -16.14 2.20 14.14
C VAL A 351 -15.57 1.13 15.07
N ALA A 352 -15.60 -0.12 14.64
CA ALA A 352 -14.97 -1.22 15.34
C ALA A 352 -13.84 -1.82 14.50
N VAL A 353 -12.76 -2.19 15.15
CA VAL A 353 -11.70 -3.05 14.61
C VAL A 353 -11.71 -4.34 15.41
N LEU A 354 -11.89 -5.46 14.70
CA LEU A 354 -11.93 -6.80 15.31
C LEU A 354 -10.76 -7.62 14.78
N ASN A 355 -10.06 -8.28 15.70
CA ASN A 355 -9.00 -9.21 15.30
C ASN A 355 -9.59 -10.38 14.51
N ARG A 356 -9.10 -10.56 13.28
CA ARG A 356 -9.55 -11.64 12.38
C ARG A 356 -8.72 -12.91 12.44
N TYR A 357 -7.64 -12.92 13.23
CA TYR A 357 -6.65 -13.99 13.24
C TYR A 357 -6.86 -15.01 14.39
N GLY A 358 -7.98 -14.90 15.09
CA GLY A 358 -8.35 -15.85 16.14
C GLY A 358 -7.70 -15.60 17.50
N THR A 359 -6.97 -14.50 17.67
CA THR A 359 -6.35 -14.14 18.96
C THR A 359 -7.29 -13.34 19.86
N GLY A 360 -8.48 -13.01 19.35
CA GLY A 360 -9.45 -12.15 20.05
C GLY A 360 -9.03 -10.68 20.04
N GLY A 361 -9.86 -9.86 20.66
CA GLY A 361 -9.65 -8.42 20.75
C GLY A 361 -10.53 -7.64 19.79
N ARG A 362 -11.08 -6.55 20.35
CA ARG A 362 -11.81 -5.55 19.60
C ARG A 362 -11.56 -4.16 20.19
N THR A 363 -11.66 -3.16 19.36
CA THR A 363 -11.64 -1.76 19.76
C THR A 363 -12.81 -1.06 19.10
N ILE A 364 -13.55 -0.25 19.88
CA ILE A 364 -14.66 0.56 19.37
C ILE A 364 -14.30 2.04 19.59
N ALA A 365 -14.49 2.83 18.56
CA ALA A 365 -14.34 4.27 18.57
C ALA A 365 -15.54 4.93 17.89
N VAL A 366 -15.54 6.25 17.82
CA VAL A 366 -16.55 7.04 17.12
C VAL A 366 -15.87 7.81 16.00
N THR A 367 -16.53 7.94 14.85
CA THR A 367 -16.07 8.76 13.74
C THR A 367 -17.17 9.70 13.26
N ARG A 368 -16.74 10.79 12.60
CA ARG A 368 -17.65 11.82 12.05
C ARG A 368 -17.69 11.75 10.54
N ASP A 369 -18.82 12.15 9.97
CA ASP A 369 -19.00 12.38 8.53
C ASP A 369 -18.67 11.18 7.64
N PHE A 370 -18.82 9.96 8.18
CA PHE A 370 -18.67 8.73 7.41
C PHE A 370 -19.81 8.58 6.37
N GLY A 371 -20.93 9.26 6.59
CA GLY A 371 -22.09 9.23 5.69
C GLY A 371 -23.05 8.08 5.95
N LEU A 372 -22.79 7.22 6.94
CA LEU A 372 -23.65 6.09 7.32
C LEU A 372 -24.82 6.61 8.18
N ARG A 373 -26.03 6.50 7.69
CA ARG A 373 -27.24 6.95 8.39
C ARG A 373 -27.92 5.83 9.19
N GLU A 374 -27.85 4.62 8.68
CA GLU A 374 -28.40 3.38 9.25
C GLU A 374 -27.60 2.17 8.83
N GLY A 375 -27.71 1.06 9.54
CA GLY A 375 -27.07 -0.20 9.21
C GLY A 375 -25.57 -0.25 9.54
N ALA A 376 -24.86 -1.14 8.87
CA ALA A 376 -23.42 -1.35 9.02
C ALA A 376 -22.74 -1.67 7.68
N ILE A 377 -21.47 -1.34 7.59
CA ILE A 377 -20.57 -1.73 6.50
C ILE A 377 -19.27 -2.24 7.10
N ALA A 378 -18.72 -3.32 6.56
CA ALA A 378 -17.46 -3.88 7.02
C ALA A 378 -16.53 -4.23 5.85
N SER A 379 -15.23 -4.23 6.14
CA SER A 379 -14.19 -4.61 5.21
C SER A 379 -13.10 -5.40 5.92
N THR A 380 -12.58 -6.42 5.23
CA THR A 380 -11.36 -7.14 5.61
C THR A 380 -10.12 -6.58 4.90
N ILE A 381 -10.31 -5.55 4.07
CA ILE A 381 -9.24 -4.79 3.43
C ILE A 381 -9.07 -3.50 4.22
N SER A 382 -8.18 -3.55 5.20
CA SER A 382 -7.92 -2.46 6.14
C SER A 382 -6.43 -2.43 6.47
N HIS A 383 -5.74 -1.49 5.84
CA HIS A 383 -4.28 -1.33 5.93
C HIS A 383 -3.79 -1.17 7.37
N ASP A 384 -2.66 -1.75 7.72
CA ASP A 384 -1.84 -2.71 6.94
C ASP A 384 -2.11 -4.13 7.41
N SER A 385 -2.57 -4.29 8.64
CA SER A 385 -2.79 -5.60 9.28
C SER A 385 -4.07 -6.30 8.84
N HIS A 386 -4.91 -5.66 8.04
CA HIS A 386 -6.16 -6.22 7.50
C HIS A 386 -7.09 -6.87 8.53
N ASN A 387 -7.11 -6.33 9.74
CA ASN A 387 -8.14 -6.68 10.70
C ASN A 387 -9.52 -6.28 10.18
N LEU A 388 -10.57 -6.97 10.63
CA LEU A 388 -11.93 -6.62 10.23
C LEU A 388 -12.29 -5.24 10.78
N THR A 389 -12.46 -4.27 9.89
CA THR A 389 -12.90 -2.92 10.23
C THR A 389 -14.34 -2.73 9.82
N MET A 390 -15.14 -2.16 10.72
CA MET A 390 -16.58 -1.99 10.54
C MET A 390 -17.00 -0.58 10.96
N ALA A 391 -17.87 0.06 10.19
CA ALA A 391 -18.62 1.25 10.60
C ALA A 391 -20.10 0.89 10.75
N TYR A 392 -20.77 1.34 11.83
CA TYR A 392 -22.14 0.98 12.12
C TYR A 392 -22.87 2.05 12.94
N ARG A 393 -24.20 2.05 12.86
CA ARG A 393 -25.07 2.94 13.64
C ARG A 393 -25.64 2.28 14.88
N ASP A 394 -25.90 1.00 14.84
CA ASP A 394 -26.46 0.19 15.92
C ASP A 394 -25.81 -1.18 15.99
N ALA A 395 -25.88 -1.78 17.16
CA ALA A 395 -25.22 -3.04 17.50
C ALA A 395 -25.79 -4.26 16.75
N ASP A 396 -27.10 -4.27 16.49
CA ASP A 396 -27.77 -5.36 15.78
C ASP A 396 -27.33 -5.41 14.33
N SER A 397 -27.26 -4.24 13.67
CA SER A 397 -26.72 -4.12 12.32
C SER A 397 -25.25 -4.53 12.24
N ALA A 398 -24.44 -4.20 13.25
CA ALA A 398 -23.04 -4.62 13.31
C ALA A 398 -22.92 -6.14 13.41
N LEU A 399 -23.69 -6.78 14.28
CA LEU A 399 -23.72 -8.24 14.40
C LEU A 399 -24.19 -8.92 13.11
N ALA A 400 -25.26 -8.41 12.50
CA ALA A 400 -25.78 -8.93 11.23
C ALA A 400 -24.73 -8.83 10.11
N CYS A 401 -24.02 -7.70 10.02
CA CYS A 401 -22.95 -7.51 9.07
C CYS A 401 -21.77 -8.48 9.26
N LEU A 402 -21.39 -8.73 10.53
CA LEU A 402 -20.37 -9.73 10.87
C LEU A 402 -20.82 -11.14 10.46
N CYS A 403 -22.07 -11.52 10.78
CA CYS A 403 -22.62 -12.82 10.41
C CYS A 403 -22.64 -13.02 8.88
N LEU A 404 -23.00 -12.01 8.11
CA LEU A 404 -22.97 -12.06 6.65
C LEU A 404 -21.58 -12.32 6.10
N LEU A 405 -20.53 -11.72 6.67
CA LEU A 405 -19.14 -11.99 6.28
C LEU A 405 -18.70 -13.44 6.53
N TYR A 406 -19.28 -14.09 7.53
CA TYR A 406 -18.97 -15.50 7.84
C TYR A 406 -19.80 -16.49 7.02
N THR A 407 -21.02 -16.11 6.63
CA THR A 407 -21.97 -16.98 5.93
C THR A 407 -21.97 -16.76 4.43
N SER A 408 -21.53 -15.61 3.97
CA SER A 408 -21.25 -15.41 2.55
C SER A 408 -19.99 -16.22 2.24
N ASP A 409 -20.15 -17.32 1.54
CA ASP A 409 -19.08 -17.99 0.81
C ASP A 409 -18.60 -17.06 -0.31
N ALA A 410 -18.05 -15.93 0.09
CA ALA A 410 -17.42 -14.97 -0.83
C ALA A 410 -16.20 -15.60 -1.55
N ALA A 411 -15.85 -16.84 -1.20
CA ALA A 411 -14.87 -17.67 -1.90
C ALA A 411 -15.50 -18.48 -3.06
N ASP A 412 -16.82 -18.64 -3.10
CA ASP A 412 -17.51 -19.47 -4.10
C ASP A 412 -18.27 -18.68 -5.18
N ASP A 413 -18.44 -17.37 -5.02
CA ASP A 413 -18.93 -16.53 -6.10
C ASP A 413 -17.78 -16.24 -7.10
N LYS A 414 -17.77 -17.05 -8.14
CA LYS A 414 -16.89 -16.98 -9.31
C LYS A 414 -17.16 -15.75 -10.17
#